data_4512c33fe78e1baf6f699cd5091ea0d1
#
_entry.id   4512c33fe78e1baf6f699cd5091ea0d1
#
_cell.length_a   1.000
_cell.length_b   1.000
_cell.length_c   1.000
_cell.angle_alpha   90.00
_cell.angle_beta   90.00
_cell.angle_gamma   90.00
#
_symmetry.space_group_name_H-M   'P 1'
#
loop_
_entity.id
_entity.type
_entity.pdbx_description
1 polymer ?
#
loop_
_entity_poly.entity_id
_entity_poly.type
_entity_poly.pdbx_seq_one_letter_code
_entity_poly.pdbx_strand_id
1 'polypeptide(L)'
;ILVDKLVNDKVYNPAGTNASARKHSIYGAYYQLINNNILDMSAFADADAGDAEKRIQDLFLQGQDEAVSAIRAELLSPNPTPYKDLGGEVPEGEDNFMKIYVSYVYDVLADAGYLLTDAIDTNDETYIAYKNDEIIGLSEFLRYALSQNWIDVSKLSLDSKYTSAEDTYQILVDQIGTLLRESSVFNKRVYKNLIYNQKISGCDICLALFEQGILESDQEAIQKLMAGTDITSYEFLLEKIKSLEITPAQLAMDPCSAAVTITDVHSGDVLAVVSYPSYDNNRLSGSVDEKYYSSLAYDMSSPLYSTATHAQKAPGALFKLVTTAAALENGVVTRDEVMLTD
;
A
#
# COMPACT_ATOMS: atom_id res chain seq x y z
N ILE A 1 5.46 -11.10 22.70
CA ILE A 1 6.91 -11.00 22.40
C ILE A 1 7.11 -10.23 21.08
N LEU A 2 6.50 -10.63 19.96
CA LEU A 2 6.71 -9.95 18.68
C LEU A 2 6.14 -8.52 18.70
N VAL A 3 4.93 -8.34 19.19
CA VAL A 3 4.27 -7.03 19.29
C VAL A 3 4.99 -6.12 20.29
N ASP A 4 5.41 -6.67 21.44
CA ASP A 4 6.21 -5.90 22.40
C ASP A 4 7.57 -5.48 21.82
N LYS A 5 8.17 -6.30 20.98
CA LYS A 5 9.37 -5.95 20.25
C LYS A 5 9.13 -4.85 19.23
N LEU A 6 8.05 -4.96 18.43
CA LEU A 6 7.65 -3.94 17.45
C LEU A 6 7.36 -2.58 18.12
N VAL A 7 6.73 -2.60 19.29
CA VAL A 7 6.49 -1.40 20.10
C VAL A 7 7.78 -0.85 20.68
N ASN A 8 8.62 -1.69 21.25
CA ASN A 8 9.91 -1.31 21.84
C ASN A 8 10.91 -0.83 20.77
N ASP A 9 10.88 -1.40 19.57
CA ASP A 9 11.69 -0.96 18.42
C ASP A 9 11.13 0.31 17.76
N LYS A 10 10.14 0.98 18.37
CA LYS A 10 9.51 2.23 17.91
C LYS A 10 8.76 2.11 16.58
N VAL A 11 8.36 0.93 16.18
CA VAL A 11 7.61 0.69 14.95
C VAL A 11 6.23 1.38 15.01
N TYR A 12 5.68 1.55 16.20
CA TYR A 12 4.46 2.29 16.50
C TYR A 12 4.72 3.51 17.38
N ASN A 13 5.58 4.40 16.97
CA ASN A 13 5.74 5.67 17.68
C ASN A 13 4.79 6.71 17.08
N PRO A 14 3.69 7.10 17.78
CA PRO A 14 2.77 8.13 17.30
C PRO A 14 3.44 9.51 17.16
N ALA A 15 4.57 9.73 17.84
CA ALA A 15 5.36 10.95 17.77
C ALA A 15 6.56 10.85 16.81
N GLY A 16 6.55 9.91 15.88
CA GLY A 16 7.64 9.73 14.89
C GLY A 16 7.90 10.99 14.07
N THR A 17 9.10 11.52 14.16
CA THR A 17 9.50 12.81 13.57
C THR A 17 10.22 12.68 12.22
N ASN A 18 10.46 11.46 11.74
CA ASN A 18 11.13 11.22 10.46
C ASN A 18 10.36 10.20 9.58
N ALA A 19 10.71 10.12 8.29
CA ALA A 19 10.04 9.29 7.28
C ALA A 19 9.94 7.82 7.66
N SER A 20 11.03 7.27 8.18
CA SER A 20 11.08 5.87 8.59
C SER A 20 10.15 5.62 9.79
N ALA A 21 10.13 6.55 10.75
CA ALA A 21 9.27 6.47 11.91
C ALA A 21 7.78 6.66 11.56
N ARG A 22 7.46 7.52 10.58
CA ARG A 22 6.07 7.71 10.10
C ARG A 22 5.57 6.52 9.30
N LYS A 23 6.40 5.91 8.47
CA LYS A 23 6.04 4.71 7.68
C LYS A 23 5.61 3.54 8.57
N HIS A 24 6.12 3.50 9.79
CA HIS A 24 5.80 2.51 10.82
C HIS A 24 4.99 3.10 11.97
N SER A 25 4.41 4.30 11.80
CA SER A 25 3.55 4.94 12.78
C SER A 25 2.17 4.30 12.86
N ILE A 26 1.40 4.69 13.87
CA ILE A 26 -0.01 4.28 13.99
C ILE A 26 -0.83 4.73 12.76
N TYR A 27 -0.51 5.88 12.17
CA TYR A 27 -1.17 6.35 10.95
C TYR A 27 -0.88 5.43 9.76
N GLY A 28 0.32 4.86 9.70
CA GLY A 28 0.65 3.80 8.75
C GLY A 28 -0.22 2.57 8.95
N ALA A 29 -0.45 2.14 10.19
CA ALA A 29 -1.32 1.01 10.49
C ALA A 29 -2.78 1.30 10.08
N TYR A 30 -3.33 2.46 10.42
CA TYR A 30 -4.68 2.86 9.97
C TYR A 30 -4.80 2.88 8.45
N TYR A 31 -3.80 3.44 7.77
CA TYR A 31 -3.79 3.42 6.31
C TYR A 31 -3.75 2.00 5.73
N GLN A 32 -2.99 1.09 6.34
CA GLN A 32 -2.92 -0.29 5.84
C GLN A 32 -4.24 -1.04 5.99
N LEU A 33 -5.08 -0.73 6.97
CA LEU A 33 -6.43 -1.29 7.05
C LEU A 33 -7.25 -1.00 5.78
N ILE A 34 -7.10 0.21 5.23
CA ILE A 34 -7.75 0.60 3.96
C ILE A 34 -6.97 0.06 2.75
N ASN A 35 -5.65 0.22 2.73
CA ASN A 35 -4.82 -0.17 1.59
C ASN A 35 -4.90 -1.66 1.29
N ASN A 36 -4.99 -2.49 2.32
CA ASN A 36 -5.08 -3.95 2.22
C ASN A 36 -6.53 -4.46 2.14
N ASN A 37 -7.51 -3.56 1.96
CA ASN A 37 -8.94 -3.86 1.87
C ASN A 37 -9.47 -4.65 3.10
N ILE A 38 -8.91 -4.40 4.29
CA ILE A 38 -9.51 -4.89 5.54
C ILE A 38 -10.77 -4.07 5.81
N LEU A 39 -10.67 -2.74 5.75
CA LEU A 39 -11.82 -1.86 5.62
C LEU A 39 -12.19 -1.73 4.13
N ASP A 40 -13.42 -2.03 3.80
CA ASP A 40 -13.96 -1.87 2.46
C ASP A 40 -14.40 -0.42 2.25
N MET A 41 -13.67 0.28 1.39
CA MET A 41 -13.98 1.67 1.05
C MET A 41 -15.34 1.83 0.36
N SER A 42 -15.83 0.80 -0.33
CA SER A 42 -17.13 0.89 -1.02
C SER A 42 -18.29 0.91 -0.04
N ALA A 43 -18.14 0.22 1.10
CA ALA A 43 -19.14 0.18 2.16
C ALA A 43 -19.37 1.55 2.83
N PHE A 44 -18.38 2.44 2.80
CA PHE A 44 -18.53 3.79 3.37
C PHE A 44 -19.60 4.63 2.66
N ALA A 45 -19.92 4.31 1.41
CA ALA A 45 -20.94 5.00 0.62
C ALA A 45 -22.33 4.34 0.68
N ASP A 46 -22.47 3.21 1.38
CA ASP A 46 -23.71 2.48 1.45
C ASP A 46 -24.78 3.23 2.27
N ALA A 47 -26.03 2.99 1.94
CA ALA A 47 -27.17 3.66 2.61
C ALA A 47 -27.28 3.30 4.11
N ASP A 48 -26.84 2.11 4.47
CA ASP A 48 -26.81 1.56 5.83
C ASP A 48 -25.44 1.67 6.51
N ALA A 49 -24.49 2.40 5.91
CA ALA A 49 -23.20 2.70 6.51
C ALA A 49 -23.37 3.30 7.91
N GLY A 50 -22.43 2.97 8.79
CA GLY A 50 -22.40 3.48 10.15
C GLY A 50 -22.03 4.97 10.22
N ASP A 51 -22.10 5.53 11.42
CA ASP A 51 -21.82 6.96 11.61
C ASP A 51 -20.35 7.30 11.40
N ALA A 52 -19.42 6.42 11.76
CA ALA A 52 -17.99 6.61 11.53
C ALA A 52 -17.66 6.46 10.04
N GLU A 53 -18.24 5.47 9.38
CA GLU A 53 -18.11 5.27 7.93
C GLU A 53 -18.57 6.49 7.14
N LYS A 54 -19.73 7.06 7.48
CA LYS A 54 -20.24 8.28 6.86
C LYS A 54 -19.32 9.48 7.06
N ARG A 55 -18.79 9.67 8.28
CA ARG A 55 -17.81 10.73 8.54
C ARG A 55 -16.54 10.55 7.71
N ILE A 56 -16.02 9.32 7.62
CA ILE A 56 -14.85 9.00 6.79
C ILE A 56 -15.16 9.31 5.32
N GLN A 57 -16.35 8.92 4.83
CA GLN A 57 -16.78 9.17 3.45
C GLN A 57 -16.88 10.65 3.12
N ASP A 58 -17.48 11.46 4.00
CA ASP A 58 -17.62 12.90 3.80
C ASP A 58 -16.25 13.59 3.72
N LEU A 59 -15.34 13.24 4.61
CA LEU A 59 -13.96 13.75 4.61
C LEU A 59 -13.20 13.29 3.37
N PHE A 60 -13.41 12.04 2.94
CA PHE A 60 -12.80 11.51 1.73
C PHE A 60 -13.28 12.27 0.48
N LEU A 61 -14.58 12.48 0.32
CA LEU A 61 -15.13 13.20 -0.84
C LEU A 61 -14.59 14.62 -0.92
N GLN A 62 -14.53 15.32 0.24
CA GLN A 62 -13.91 16.64 0.31
C GLN A 62 -12.43 16.59 -0.09
N GLY A 63 -11.65 15.67 0.47
CA GLY A 63 -10.23 15.54 0.16
C GLY A 63 -9.95 15.11 -1.28
N GLN A 64 -10.81 14.28 -1.87
CA GLN A 64 -10.74 13.90 -3.28
C GLN A 64 -10.98 15.11 -4.19
N ASP A 65 -12.01 15.93 -3.89
CA ASP A 65 -12.30 17.14 -4.64
C ASP A 65 -11.18 18.18 -4.52
N GLU A 66 -10.61 18.36 -3.33
CA GLU A 66 -9.44 19.22 -3.12
C GLU A 66 -8.25 18.75 -3.96
N ALA A 67 -7.95 17.45 -3.96
CA ALA A 67 -6.83 16.86 -4.70
C ALA A 67 -7.03 16.99 -6.22
N VAL A 68 -8.20 16.62 -6.73
CA VAL A 68 -8.52 16.71 -8.17
C VAL A 68 -8.51 18.17 -8.65
N SER A 69 -9.04 19.09 -7.82
CA SER A 69 -9.02 20.52 -8.14
C SER A 69 -7.60 21.09 -8.19
N ALA A 70 -6.72 20.67 -7.28
CA ALA A 70 -5.32 21.08 -7.28
C ALA A 70 -4.57 20.55 -8.53
N ILE A 71 -4.80 19.29 -8.92
CA ILE A 71 -4.24 18.72 -10.16
C ILE A 71 -4.76 19.50 -11.38
N ARG A 72 -6.08 19.77 -11.42
CA ARG A 72 -6.69 20.53 -12.50
C ARG A 72 -6.09 21.93 -12.63
N ALA A 73 -5.89 22.61 -11.50
CA ALA A 73 -5.28 23.95 -11.48
C ALA A 73 -3.85 23.92 -12.02
N GLU A 74 -3.05 22.91 -11.66
CA GLU A 74 -1.69 22.74 -12.17
C GLU A 74 -1.69 22.47 -13.69
N LEU A 75 -2.56 21.56 -14.15
CA LEU A 75 -2.67 21.22 -15.58
C LEU A 75 -3.11 22.41 -16.46
N LEU A 76 -3.94 23.31 -15.93
CA LEU A 76 -4.42 24.51 -16.63
C LEU A 76 -3.58 25.76 -16.34
N SER A 77 -2.51 25.64 -15.56
CA SER A 77 -1.63 26.76 -15.24
C SER A 77 -0.96 27.32 -16.50
N PRO A 78 -0.95 28.65 -16.69
CA PRO A 78 -0.19 29.26 -17.78
C PRO A 78 1.34 29.16 -17.57
N ASN A 79 1.78 28.88 -16.33
CA ASN A 79 3.17 28.66 -15.96
C ASN A 79 3.26 27.32 -15.24
N PRO A 80 3.34 26.20 -15.97
CA PRO A 80 3.38 24.88 -15.37
C PRO A 80 4.65 24.70 -14.54
N THR A 81 4.49 24.04 -13.40
CA THR A 81 5.61 23.76 -12.49
C THR A 81 6.40 22.56 -13.01
N PRO A 82 7.74 22.65 -13.16
CA PRO A 82 8.56 21.47 -13.44
C PRO A 82 8.29 20.36 -12.45
N TYR A 83 8.24 19.09 -12.91
CA TYR A 83 7.85 17.99 -12.05
C TYR A 83 8.73 17.82 -10.81
N LYS A 84 10.05 18.11 -10.93
CA LYS A 84 10.98 18.07 -9.79
C LYS A 84 10.64 19.07 -8.68
N ASP A 85 10.06 20.23 -9.04
CA ASP A 85 9.75 21.33 -8.11
C ASP A 85 8.29 21.30 -7.62
N LEU A 86 7.50 20.34 -8.11
CA LEU A 86 6.08 20.23 -7.84
C LEU A 86 5.80 19.98 -6.35
N GLY A 87 4.90 20.76 -5.76
CA GLY A 87 4.53 20.67 -4.34
C GLY A 87 5.55 21.31 -3.38
N GLY A 88 6.63 21.90 -3.91
CA GLY A 88 7.64 22.61 -3.12
C GLY A 88 8.44 21.70 -2.19
N GLU A 89 9.16 22.33 -1.25
CA GLU A 89 9.89 21.61 -0.22
C GLU A 89 8.93 21.07 0.84
N VAL A 90 9.04 19.76 1.14
CA VAL A 90 8.34 19.12 2.24
C VAL A 90 9.35 18.71 3.32
N PRO A 91 8.97 18.70 4.61
CA PRO A 91 9.87 18.24 5.67
C PRO A 91 10.42 16.84 5.38
N GLU A 92 11.66 16.59 5.80
CA GLU A 92 12.29 15.29 5.63
C GLU A 92 11.39 14.20 6.25
N GLY A 93 10.98 13.28 5.40
CA GLY A 93 10.14 12.17 5.80
C GLY A 93 8.66 12.37 5.61
N GLU A 94 8.23 13.47 5.11
CA GLU A 94 6.84 13.68 4.70
C GLU A 94 6.65 13.33 3.23
N ASP A 95 5.46 12.82 2.90
CA ASP A 95 5.07 12.58 1.51
C ASP A 95 4.77 13.92 0.83
N ASN A 96 5.36 14.16 -0.34
CA ASN A 96 4.91 15.22 -1.22
C ASN A 96 3.66 14.77 -1.96
N PHE A 97 2.49 15.02 -1.36
CA PHE A 97 1.22 14.54 -1.91
C PHE A 97 0.91 15.13 -3.29
N MET A 98 1.29 16.38 -3.56
CA MET A 98 1.04 16.96 -4.87
C MET A 98 1.84 16.23 -5.97
N LYS A 99 3.12 15.95 -5.71
CA LYS A 99 3.97 15.17 -6.63
C LYS A 99 3.42 13.75 -6.82
N ILE A 100 2.99 13.12 -5.72
CA ILE A 100 2.35 11.80 -5.75
C ILE A 100 1.08 11.84 -6.59
N TYR A 101 0.19 12.80 -6.36
CA TYR A 101 -1.08 12.88 -7.07
C TYR A 101 -0.88 13.09 -8.57
N VAL A 102 0.01 13.99 -8.95
CA VAL A 102 0.31 14.27 -10.36
C VAL A 102 0.95 13.06 -11.05
N SER A 103 1.73 12.24 -10.34
CA SER A 103 2.30 11.01 -10.92
C SER A 103 1.22 10.03 -11.38
N TYR A 104 0.10 9.96 -10.67
CA TYR A 104 -1.03 9.08 -11.04
C TYR A 104 -1.76 9.50 -12.31
N VAL A 105 -1.65 10.75 -12.74
CA VAL A 105 -2.28 11.19 -13.99
C VAL A 105 -1.73 10.42 -15.18
N TYR A 106 -0.42 10.23 -15.23
CA TYR A 106 0.21 9.43 -16.28
C TYR A 106 -0.32 7.98 -16.28
N ASP A 107 -0.30 7.35 -15.12
CA ASP A 107 -0.69 5.95 -14.95
C ASP A 107 -2.18 5.75 -15.29
N VAL A 108 -3.06 6.62 -14.79
CA VAL A 108 -4.50 6.58 -15.05
C VAL A 108 -4.82 6.74 -16.54
N LEU A 109 -4.10 7.64 -17.24
CA LEU A 109 -4.26 7.81 -18.68
C LEU A 109 -3.77 6.60 -19.47
N ALA A 110 -2.67 5.98 -19.04
CA ALA A 110 -2.13 4.76 -19.65
C ALA A 110 -3.07 3.58 -19.43
N ASP A 111 -3.51 3.33 -18.19
CA ASP A 111 -4.39 2.23 -17.82
C ASP A 111 -5.76 2.32 -18.54
N ALA A 112 -6.30 3.52 -18.66
CA ALA A 112 -7.54 3.77 -19.40
C ALA A 112 -7.34 3.78 -20.94
N GLY A 113 -6.08 3.67 -21.40
CA GLY A 113 -5.70 3.65 -22.81
C GLY A 113 -5.93 4.96 -23.54
N TYR A 114 -5.94 6.10 -22.82
CA TYR A 114 -5.86 7.43 -23.41
C TYR A 114 -4.42 7.76 -23.81
N LEU A 115 -3.44 7.39 -22.99
CA LEU A 115 -2.02 7.51 -23.32
C LEU A 115 -1.55 6.24 -24.01
N LEU A 116 -1.17 6.35 -25.28
CA LEU A 116 -0.69 5.26 -26.12
C LEU A 116 0.80 5.01 -25.85
N THR A 117 1.10 4.31 -24.77
CA THR A 117 2.47 4.08 -24.29
C THR A 117 3.39 3.44 -25.32
N ASP A 118 2.84 2.54 -26.17
CA ASP A 118 3.59 1.88 -27.25
C ASP A 118 3.93 2.82 -28.40
N ALA A 119 3.24 3.95 -28.54
CA ALA A 119 3.51 4.96 -29.57
C ALA A 119 4.55 5.99 -29.13
N ILE A 120 4.90 6.03 -27.84
CA ILE A 120 5.84 7.01 -27.28
C ILE A 120 7.28 6.62 -27.67
N ASP A 121 7.98 7.55 -28.34
CA ASP A 121 9.42 7.42 -28.50
C ASP A 121 10.14 7.79 -27.19
N THR A 122 10.71 6.82 -26.52
CA THR A 122 11.42 7.02 -25.26
C THR A 122 12.73 7.78 -25.40
N ASN A 123 13.22 8.01 -26.63
CA ASN A 123 14.38 8.86 -26.94
C ASN A 123 13.96 10.30 -27.29
N ASP A 124 12.68 10.60 -27.32
CA ASP A 124 12.19 11.95 -27.58
C ASP A 124 12.64 12.91 -26.46
N GLU A 125 13.11 14.10 -26.85
CA GLU A 125 13.66 15.09 -25.92
C GLU A 125 12.65 15.54 -24.88
N THR A 126 11.36 15.69 -25.25
CA THR A 126 10.29 16.11 -24.34
C THR A 126 9.94 14.98 -23.37
N TYR A 127 9.92 13.72 -23.85
CA TYR A 127 9.72 12.59 -22.99
C TYR A 127 10.84 12.47 -21.94
N ILE A 128 12.11 12.61 -22.35
CA ILE A 128 13.28 12.59 -21.46
C ILE A 128 13.19 13.74 -20.45
N ALA A 129 12.88 14.95 -20.90
CA ALA A 129 12.75 16.13 -20.04
C ALA A 129 11.67 15.97 -18.96
N TYR A 130 10.58 15.25 -19.27
CA TYR A 130 9.51 14.97 -18.30
C TYR A 130 9.85 13.77 -17.38
N LYS A 131 10.20 12.61 -17.96
CA LYS A 131 10.30 11.33 -17.21
C LYS A 131 11.66 11.13 -16.54
N ASN A 132 12.76 11.59 -17.15
CA ASN A 132 14.10 11.35 -16.66
C ASN A 132 14.69 12.57 -15.93
N ASP A 133 14.57 13.74 -16.55
CA ASP A 133 15.19 14.97 -16.03
C ASP A 133 14.23 15.75 -15.11
N GLU A 134 12.94 15.48 -15.19
CA GLU A 134 11.85 16.11 -14.42
C GLU A 134 11.86 17.66 -14.53
N ILE A 135 12.38 18.22 -15.63
CA ILE A 135 12.57 19.67 -15.82
C ILE A 135 11.40 20.38 -16.49
N ILE A 136 10.40 19.64 -16.96
CA ILE A 136 9.15 20.19 -17.48
C ILE A 136 7.96 19.70 -16.65
N GLY A 137 6.82 20.43 -16.74
CA GLY A 137 5.59 20.06 -16.07
C GLY A 137 4.77 19.04 -16.85
N LEU A 138 3.84 18.38 -16.16
CA LEU A 138 2.95 17.40 -16.79
C LEU A 138 2.08 18.04 -17.88
N SER A 139 1.64 19.31 -17.71
CA SER A 139 0.82 19.99 -18.72
C SER A 139 1.58 20.20 -20.03
N GLU A 140 2.88 20.53 -19.97
CA GLU A 140 3.75 20.65 -21.15
C GLU A 140 3.89 19.30 -21.85
N PHE A 141 4.16 18.25 -21.08
CA PHE A 141 4.24 16.90 -21.62
C PHE A 141 2.93 16.46 -22.29
N LEU A 142 1.77 16.65 -21.65
CA LEU A 142 0.47 16.24 -22.21
C LEU A 142 0.09 17.05 -23.47
N ARG A 143 0.39 18.36 -23.52
CA ARG A 143 0.17 19.18 -24.73
C ARG A 143 1.05 18.70 -25.87
N TYR A 144 2.31 18.35 -25.57
CA TYR A 144 3.21 17.76 -26.55
C TYR A 144 2.71 16.39 -27.01
N ALA A 145 2.32 15.52 -26.09
CA ALA A 145 1.77 14.20 -26.38
C ALA A 145 0.53 14.24 -27.29
N LEU A 146 -0.35 15.25 -27.11
CA LEU A 146 -1.46 15.51 -28.04
C LEU A 146 -0.95 15.84 -29.44
N SER A 147 0.08 16.68 -29.58
CA SER A 147 0.64 17.07 -30.87
C SER A 147 1.32 15.92 -31.61
N GLN A 148 1.87 14.96 -30.87
CA GLN A 148 2.53 13.77 -31.40
C GLN A 148 1.60 12.57 -31.62
N ASN A 149 0.29 12.74 -31.36
CA ASN A 149 -0.70 11.65 -31.40
C ASN A 149 -0.37 10.50 -30.41
N TRP A 150 0.27 10.80 -29.29
CA TRP A 150 0.45 9.85 -28.19
C TRP A 150 -0.80 9.75 -27.29
N ILE A 151 -1.76 10.65 -27.50
CA ILE A 151 -3.08 10.62 -26.83
C ILE A 151 -4.13 10.16 -27.83
N ASP A 152 -4.92 9.17 -27.46
CA ASP A 152 -6.07 8.71 -28.24
C ASP A 152 -7.26 9.66 -28.04
N VAL A 153 -7.33 10.67 -28.89
CA VAL A 153 -8.41 11.67 -28.85
C VAL A 153 -9.78 11.10 -29.26
N SER A 154 -9.83 9.91 -29.87
CA SER A 154 -11.10 9.27 -30.26
C SER A 154 -11.95 8.87 -29.05
N LYS A 155 -11.33 8.70 -27.90
CA LYS A 155 -11.98 8.41 -26.62
C LYS A 155 -12.53 9.66 -25.91
N LEU A 156 -12.14 10.85 -26.35
CA LEU A 156 -12.63 12.10 -25.81
C LEU A 156 -13.99 12.44 -26.43
N SER A 157 -14.92 12.92 -25.64
CA SER A 157 -16.24 13.36 -26.10
C SER A 157 -16.11 14.73 -26.79
N LEU A 158 -15.71 14.72 -28.07
CA LEU A 158 -15.55 15.92 -28.86
C LEU A 158 -16.86 16.26 -29.61
N ASP A 159 -17.48 17.40 -29.29
CA ASP A 159 -18.78 17.79 -29.83
C ASP A 159 -18.74 18.27 -31.29
N SER A 160 -17.56 18.51 -31.88
CA SER A 160 -17.45 18.98 -33.26
C SER A 160 -16.16 18.59 -33.97
N LYS A 161 -16.22 18.55 -35.33
CA LYS A 161 -15.02 18.30 -36.17
C LYS A 161 -13.99 19.44 -36.16
N TYR A 162 -14.28 20.56 -35.50
CA TYR A 162 -13.45 21.77 -35.47
C TYR A 162 -13.08 22.19 -34.05
N THR A 163 -12.85 21.26 -33.18
CA THR A 163 -12.36 21.53 -31.81
C THR A 163 -10.91 22.02 -31.91
N SER A 164 -10.58 23.13 -31.26
CA SER A 164 -9.20 23.62 -31.21
C SER A 164 -8.31 22.70 -30.37
N ALA A 165 -7.00 22.80 -30.55
CA ALA A 165 -6.06 22.04 -29.71
C ALA A 165 -6.20 22.38 -28.23
N GLU A 166 -6.51 23.64 -27.90
CA GLU A 166 -6.75 24.08 -26.53
C GLU A 166 -8.04 23.50 -25.95
N ASP A 167 -9.13 23.50 -26.74
CA ASP A 167 -10.39 22.88 -26.29
C ASP A 167 -10.22 21.38 -26.09
N THR A 168 -9.48 20.69 -26.99
CA THR A 168 -9.16 19.27 -26.84
C THR A 168 -8.36 19.01 -25.56
N TYR A 169 -7.40 19.89 -25.25
CA TYR A 169 -6.62 19.77 -24.00
C TYR A 169 -7.50 19.98 -22.76
N GLN A 170 -8.41 20.95 -22.78
CA GLN A 170 -9.33 21.16 -21.65
C GLN A 170 -10.24 19.96 -21.43
N ILE A 171 -10.79 19.38 -22.51
CA ILE A 171 -11.59 18.15 -22.43
C ILE A 171 -10.77 16.99 -21.87
N LEU A 172 -9.50 16.85 -22.27
CA LEU A 172 -8.59 15.86 -21.68
C LEU A 172 -8.40 16.10 -20.18
N VAL A 173 -8.21 17.34 -19.74
CA VAL A 173 -8.07 17.68 -18.32
C VAL A 173 -9.33 17.34 -17.52
N ASP A 174 -10.53 17.61 -18.08
CA ASP A 174 -11.79 17.24 -17.44
C ASP A 174 -11.94 15.70 -17.36
N GLN A 175 -11.54 14.99 -18.41
CA GLN A 175 -11.52 13.53 -18.42
C GLN A 175 -10.53 12.95 -17.38
N ILE A 176 -9.36 13.55 -17.22
CA ILE A 176 -8.39 13.18 -16.17
C ILE A 176 -9.05 13.27 -14.79
N GLY A 177 -9.78 14.36 -14.53
CA GLY A 177 -10.50 14.52 -13.27
C GLY A 177 -11.52 13.40 -12.99
N THR A 178 -12.22 12.94 -14.03
CA THR A 178 -13.16 11.81 -13.94
C THR A 178 -12.42 10.50 -13.64
N LEU A 179 -11.37 10.19 -14.40
CA LEU A 179 -10.58 8.97 -14.24
C LEU A 179 -9.92 8.88 -12.87
N LEU A 180 -9.42 10.01 -12.34
CA LEU A 180 -8.83 10.05 -10.99
C LEU A 180 -9.87 9.72 -9.92
N ARG A 181 -11.09 10.26 -10.01
CA ARG A 181 -12.16 9.95 -9.06
C ARG A 181 -12.56 8.48 -9.06
N GLU A 182 -12.50 7.82 -10.20
CA GLU A 182 -12.83 6.41 -10.36
C GLU A 182 -11.66 5.47 -9.98
N SER A 183 -10.43 5.99 -9.93
CA SER A 183 -9.23 5.19 -9.63
C SER A 183 -9.14 4.80 -8.16
N SER A 184 -9.27 3.50 -7.86
CA SER A 184 -9.11 2.97 -6.50
C SER A 184 -7.69 3.22 -5.96
N VAL A 185 -6.68 3.21 -6.81
CA VAL A 185 -5.28 3.46 -6.42
C VAL A 185 -5.10 4.92 -6.01
N PHE A 186 -5.63 5.86 -6.79
CA PHE A 186 -5.63 7.28 -6.44
C PHE A 186 -6.40 7.53 -5.14
N ASN A 187 -7.60 6.97 -5.01
CA ASN A 187 -8.45 7.11 -3.83
C ASN A 187 -7.74 6.63 -2.56
N LYS A 188 -7.02 5.51 -2.61
CA LYS A 188 -6.19 5.05 -1.49
C LYS A 188 -5.10 6.06 -1.10
N ARG A 189 -4.56 6.84 -2.03
CA ARG A 189 -3.60 7.91 -1.73
C ARG A 189 -4.25 9.14 -1.11
N VAL A 190 -5.47 9.45 -1.50
CA VAL A 190 -6.27 10.48 -0.83
C VAL A 190 -6.52 10.08 0.64
N TYR A 191 -6.96 8.85 0.89
CA TYR A 191 -7.10 8.33 2.26
C TYR A 191 -5.78 8.42 3.04
N LYS A 192 -4.65 8.05 2.42
CA LYS A 192 -3.34 8.17 3.05
C LYS A 192 -3.08 9.60 3.52
N ASN A 193 -3.27 10.57 2.64
CA ASN A 193 -3.10 11.98 2.97
C ASN A 193 -3.99 12.41 4.14
N LEU A 194 -5.28 12.06 4.11
CA LEU A 194 -6.24 12.44 5.14
C LEU A 194 -5.89 11.84 6.50
N ILE A 195 -5.44 10.59 6.54
CA ILE A 195 -5.04 9.89 7.76
C ILE A 195 -3.73 10.47 8.32
N TYR A 196 -2.71 10.66 7.48
CA TYR A 196 -1.41 11.17 7.91
C TYR A 196 -1.48 12.64 8.37
N ASN A 197 -2.40 13.42 7.81
CA ASN A 197 -2.69 14.79 8.25
C ASN A 197 -3.77 14.85 9.32
N GLN A 198 -4.17 13.72 9.91
CA GLN A 198 -5.12 13.64 11.03
C GLN A 198 -6.50 14.27 10.73
N LYS A 199 -6.86 14.40 9.45
CA LYS A 199 -8.21 14.79 9.03
C LYS A 199 -9.21 13.67 9.31
N ILE A 200 -8.85 12.41 8.98
CA ILE A 200 -9.56 11.22 9.43
C ILE A 200 -8.92 10.74 10.73
N SER A 201 -9.72 10.64 11.78
CA SER A 201 -9.25 10.25 13.10
C SER A 201 -9.02 8.73 13.20
N GLY A 202 -8.06 8.33 14.05
CA GLY A 202 -7.86 6.92 14.37
C GLY A 202 -9.07 6.30 15.06
N CYS A 203 -9.85 7.08 15.82
CA CYS A 203 -11.08 6.63 16.46
C CYS A 203 -12.14 6.26 15.41
N ASP A 204 -12.33 7.08 14.37
CA ASP A 204 -13.27 6.76 13.28
C ASP A 204 -12.86 5.49 12.54
N ILE A 205 -11.57 5.33 12.24
CA ILE A 205 -11.04 4.09 11.63
C ILE A 205 -11.31 2.87 12.51
N CYS A 206 -11.09 2.97 13.83
CA CYS A 206 -11.36 1.86 14.76
C CYS A 206 -12.86 1.57 14.91
N LEU A 207 -13.73 2.60 14.88
CA LEU A 207 -15.18 2.42 14.91
C LEU A 207 -15.68 1.75 13.64
N ALA A 208 -15.15 2.11 12.47
CA ALA A 208 -15.51 1.47 11.20
C ALA A 208 -15.19 -0.04 11.18
N LEU A 209 -14.19 -0.51 11.94
CA LEU A 209 -13.93 -1.95 12.09
C LEU A 209 -15.11 -2.71 12.74
N PHE A 210 -15.81 -2.07 13.68
CA PHE A 210 -17.01 -2.61 14.27
C PHE A 210 -18.23 -2.49 13.34
N GLU A 211 -18.37 -1.34 12.67
CA GLU A 211 -19.48 -1.07 11.77
C GLU A 211 -19.49 -2.03 10.58
N GLN A 212 -18.32 -2.40 10.04
CA GLN A 212 -18.18 -3.43 8.99
C GLN A 212 -18.17 -4.88 9.52
N GLY A 213 -18.30 -5.07 10.84
CA GLY A 213 -18.30 -6.40 11.46
C GLY A 213 -16.96 -7.15 11.31
N ILE A 214 -15.84 -6.44 11.15
CA ILE A 214 -14.49 -7.00 11.12
C ILE A 214 -14.10 -7.44 12.53
N LEU A 215 -14.48 -6.64 13.52
CA LEU A 215 -14.38 -6.97 14.94
C LEU A 215 -15.74 -7.29 15.52
N GLU A 216 -15.78 -8.20 16.50
CA GLU A 216 -17.00 -8.47 17.25
C GLU A 216 -17.43 -7.25 18.08
N SER A 217 -18.75 -7.01 18.17
CA SER A 217 -19.27 -5.83 18.85
C SER A 217 -18.89 -5.81 20.32
N ASP A 218 -18.21 -4.76 20.74
CA ASP A 218 -17.83 -4.46 22.13
C ASP A 218 -18.31 -3.04 22.49
N GLN A 219 -19.39 -2.97 23.23
CA GLN A 219 -20.04 -1.70 23.58
C GLN A 219 -19.16 -0.80 24.45
N GLU A 220 -18.32 -1.38 25.32
CA GLU A 220 -17.41 -0.61 26.16
C GLU A 220 -16.29 0.02 25.34
N ALA A 221 -15.70 -0.75 24.44
CA ALA A 221 -14.68 -0.27 23.52
C ALA A 221 -15.24 0.80 22.57
N ILE A 222 -16.43 0.59 22.01
CA ILE A 222 -17.11 1.56 21.15
C ILE A 222 -17.34 2.90 21.87
N GLN A 223 -17.85 2.86 23.11
CA GLN A 223 -18.05 4.09 23.89
C GLN A 223 -16.73 4.82 24.20
N LYS A 224 -15.67 4.08 24.50
CA LYS A 224 -14.33 4.66 24.71
C LYS A 224 -13.78 5.33 23.45
N LEU A 225 -13.96 4.71 22.29
CA LEU A 225 -13.54 5.26 21.01
C LEU A 225 -14.35 6.50 20.63
N MET A 226 -15.67 6.50 20.86
CA MET A 226 -16.55 7.66 20.58
C MET A 226 -16.17 8.90 21.38
N ALA A 227 -15.68 8.72 22.61
CA ALA A 227 -15.23 9.80 23.49
C ALA A 227 -13.71 10.01 23.51
N GLY A 228 -12.98 9.21 22.71
CA GLY A 228 -11.54 9.06 22.82
C GLY A 228 -10.74 10.05 22.01
N THR A 229 -9.42 9.88 22.09
CA THR A 229 -8.38 10.64 21.41
C THR A 229 -7.53 9.68 20.56
N ASP A 230 -6.53 10.21 19.83
CA ASP A 230 -5.55 9.37 19.11
C ASP A 230 -4.83 8.36 20.02
N ILE A 231 -4.62 8.70 21.30
CA ILE A 231 -4.04 7.77 22.28
C ILE A 231 -5.00 6.59 22.51
N THR A 232 -6.29 6.86 22.63
CA THR A 232 -7.32 5.82 22.82
C THR A 232 -7.37 4.86 21.64
N SER A 233 -7.36 5.36 20.40
CA SER A 233 -7.36 4.53 19.20
C SER A 233 -6.05 3.75 19.04
N TYR A 234 -4.92 4.33 19.43
CA TYR A 234 -3.63 3.65 19.46
C TYR A 234 -3.63 2.46 20.41
N GLU A 235 -4.05 2.68 21.66
CA GLU A 235 -4.12 1.62 22.68
C GLU A 235 -5.07 0.51 22.27
N PHE A 236 -6.22 0.88 21.73
CA PHE A 236 -7.21 -0.08 21.18
C PHE A 236 -6.62 -0.93 20.06
N LEU A 237 -6.06 -0.31 19.02
CA LEU A 237 -5.49 -1.06 17.90
C LEU A 237 -4.34 -1.96 18.34
N LEU A 238 -3.51 -1.49 19.29
CA LEU A 238 -2.42 -2.28 19.86
C LEU A 238 -2.94 -3.51 20.60
N GLU A 239 -4.04 -3.39 21.34
CA GLU A 239 -4.70 -4.52 22.00
C GLU A 239 -5.21 -5.53 20.98
N LYS A 240 -5.89 -5.08 19.92
CA LYS A 240 -6.41 -5.95 18.84
C LYS A 240 -5.29 -6.67 18.06
N ILE A 241 -4.12 -6.06 17.92
CA ILE A 241 -2.94 -6.73 17.36
C ILE A 241 -2.37 -7.76 18.35
N LYS A 242 -2.33 -7.45 19.65
CA LYS A 242 -1.84 -8.38 20.67
C LYS A 242 -2.72 -9.63 20.82
N SER A 243 -4.04 -9.45 20.69
CA SER A 243 -5.01 -10.57 20.70
C SER A 243 -5.06 -11.34 19.37
N LEU A 244 -4.38 -10.84 18.32
CA LEU A 244 -4.40 -11.37 16.94
C LEU A 244 -5.78 -11.28 16.27
N GLU A 245 -6.67 -10.44 16.75
CA GLU A 245 -7.91 -10.10 16.06
C GLU A 245 -7.62 -9.30 14.78
N ILE A 246 -6.55 -8.50 14.80
CA ILE A 246 -5.93 -7.87 13.63
C ILE A 246 -4.50 -8.40 13.54
N THR A 247 -4.16 -9.08 12.46
CA THR A 247 -2.84 -9.66 12.31
C THR A 247 -1.81 -8.64 11.83
N PRO A 248 -0.52 -8.79 12.18
CA PRO A 248 0.55 -7.95 11.63
C PRO A 248 0.58 -7.93 10.10
N ALA A 249 0.24 -9.03 9.45
CA ALA A 249 0.20 -9.13 7.99
C ALA A 249 -0.87 -8.22 7.36
N GLN A 250 -2.06 -8.14 7.98
CA GLN A 250 -3.13 -7.24 7.54
C GLN A 250 -2.71 -5.76 7.57
N LEU A 251 -1.73 -5.43 8.40
CA LEU A 251 -1.17 -4.08 8.53
C LEU A 251 0.09 -3.87 7.67
N ALA A 252 0.39 -4.78 6.72
CA ALA A 252 1.61 -4.80 5.92
C ALA A 252 2.90 -4.69 6.76
N MET A 253 2.84 -5.15 7.98
CA MET A 253 4.04 -5.39 8.76
C MET A 253 4.68 -6.66 8.23
N ASP A 254 6.02 -6.64 8.18
CA ASP A 254 6.79 -7.77 7.63
C ASP A 254 6.33 -9.07 8.32
N PRO A 255 5.57 -9.93 7.63
CA PRO A 255 4.98 -11.09 8.25
C PRO A 255 6.10 -12.07 8.56
N CYS A 256 6.41 -12.26 9.84
CA CYS A 256 7.30 -13.32 10.25
C CYS A 256 6.70 -14.64 9.78
N SER A 257 7.31 -15.26 8.77
CA SER A 257 7.01 -16.64 8.41
C SER A 257 7.99 -17.57 9.11
N ALA A 258 7.51 -18.69 9.57
CA ALA A 258 8.31 -19.74 10.18
C ALA A 258 7.88 -21.11 9.69
N ALA A 259 8.83 -22.03 9.66
CA ALA A 259 8.53 -23.43 9.38
C ALA A 259 9.35 -24.31 10.31
N VAL A 260 8.73 -25.39 10.78
CA VAL A 260 9.39 -26.42 11.58
C VAL A 260 9.08 -27.77 10.97
N THR A 261 10.12 -28.52 10.65
CA THR A 261 10.01 -29.91 10.21
C THR A 261 10.81 -30.77 11.19
N ILE A 262 10.17 -31.77 11.77
CA ILE A 262 10.79 -32.72 12.67
C ILE A 262 10.79 -34.09 12.00
N THR A 263 11.97 -34.68 11.87
CA THR A 263 12.15 -36.02 11.29
C THR A 263 12.85 -36.95 12.27
N ASP A 264 12.52 -38.24 12.24
CA ASP A 264 13.27 -39.25 12.93
C ASP A 264 14.61 -39.48 12.24
N VAL A 265 15.70 -39.42 13.01
CA VAL A 265 17.06 -39.52 12.48
C VAL A 265 17.39 -40.93 11.95
N HIS A 266 16.71 -41.96 12.47
CA HIS A 266 17.03 -43.36 12.13
C HIS A 266 16.15 -43.86 10.96
N SER A 267 14.86 -43.52 10.96
CA SER A 267 13.92 -44.00 9.94
C SER A 267 13.73 -43.00 8.80
N GLY A 268 13.98 -41.72 9.04
CA GLY A 268 13.65 -40.64 8.10
C GLY A 268 12.19 -40.22 8.13
N ASP A 269 11.38 -40.82 9.01
CA ASP A 269 9.96 -40.50 9.11
C ASP A 269 9.75 -39.05 9.52
N VAL A 270 8.76 -38.42 8.90
CA VAL A 270 8.36 -37.05 9.23
C VAL A 270 7.39 -37.10 10.41
N LEU A 271 7.84 -36.61 11.57
CA LEU A 271 7.07 -36.58 12.80
C LEU A 271 6.18 -35.36 12.93
N ALA A 272 6.61 -34.20 12.40
CA ALA A 272 5.84 -33.00 12.38
C ALA A 272 6.28 -32.07 11.23
N VAL A 273 5.29 -31.40 10.61
CA VAL A 273 5.51 -30.32 9.64
C VAL A 273 4.56 -29.17 10.01
N VAL A 274 5.11 -28.01 10.32
CA VAL A 274 4.35 -26.83 10.72
C VAL A 274 4.81 -25.64 9.89
N SER A 275 3.88 -24.91 9.34
CA SER A 275 4.10 -23.61 8.70
C SER A 275 3.38 -22.50 9.46
N TYR A 276 4.00 -21.34 9.58
CA TYR A 276 3.39 -20.12 10.09
C TYR A 276 3.62 -18.97 9.08
N PRO A 277 2.61 -18.15 8.77
CA PRO A 277 1.23 -18.28 9.21
C PRO A 277 0.53 -19.53 8.65
N SER A 278 -0.58 -19.90 9.25
CA SER A 278 -1.38 -21.06 8.89
C SER A 278 -2.87 -20.67 8.86
N TYR A 279 -3.72 -21.62 8.57
CA TYR A 279 -5.17 -21.41 8.51
C TYR A 279 -5.93 -22.57 9.17
N ASP A 280 -7.21 -22.32 9.51
CA ASP A 280 -8.09 -23.34 10.06
C ASP A 280 -8.68 -24.21 8.95
N ASN A 281 -8.17 -25.43 8.82
CA ASN A 281 -8.63 -26.40 7.86
C ASN A 281 -10.14 -26.76 8.03
N ASN A 282 -10.69 -26.65 9.25
CA ASN A 282 -12.08 -27.03 9.48
C ASN A 282 -13.04 -26.06 8.77
N ARG A 283 -12.65 -24.80 8.61
CA ARG A 283 -13.45 -23.80 7.89
C ARG A 283 -13.41 -23.96 6.37
N LEU A 284 -12.45 -24.73 5.85
CA LEU A 284 -12.31 -25.01 4.43
C LEU A 284 -12.69 -26.45 4.07
N SER A 285 -13.09 -27.26 5.06
CA SER A 285 -13.47 -28.67 4.89
C SER A 285 -14.99 -28.82 4.80
N GLY A 286 -15.47 -29.58 3.83
CA GLY A 286 -16.91 -29.78 3.61
C GLY A 286 -17.56 -28.60 2.89
N SER A 287 -18.36 -27.80 3.57
CA SER A 287 -18.85 -26.53 3.00
C SER A 287 -17.81 -25.44 3.27
N VAL A 288 -17.20 -24.96 2.19
CA VAL A 288 -16.15 -23.95 2.27
C VAL A 288 -16.74 -22.62 2.74
N ASP A 289 -16.13 -22.03 3.77
CA ASP A 289 -16.41 -20.65 4.19
C ASP A 289 -15.75 -19.69 3.15
N GLU A 290 -16.54 -19.23 2.19
CA GLU A 290 -16.04 -18.39 1.07
C GLU A 290 -15.45 -17.06 1.56
N LYS A 291 -16.03 -16.46 2.60
CA LYS A 291 -15.52 -15.21 3.18
C LYS A 291 -14.14 -15.44 3.81
N TYR A 292 -13.99 -16.53 4.54
CA TYR A 292 -12.71 -16.91 5.15
C TYR A 292 -11.67 -17.27 4.09
N TYR A 293 -12.03 -18.05 3.07
CA TYR A 293 -11.13 -18.37 1.97
C TYR A 293 -10.64 -17.12 1.24
N SER A 294 -11.54 -16.19 0.95
CA SER A 294 -11.18 -14.92 0.32
C SER A 294 -10.22 -14.11 1.19
N SER A 295 -10.45 -14.05 2.52
CA SER A 295 -9.53 -13.37 3.43
C SER A 295 -8.12 -13.98 3.42
N LEU A 296 -8.00 -15.32 3.33
CA LEU A 296 -6.72 -16.00 3.23
C LEU A 296 -6.04 -15.80 1.88
N ALA A 297 -6.81 -15.76 0.79
CA ALA A 297 -6.28 -15.59 -0.56
C ALA A 297 -5.67 -14.20 -0.79
N TYR A 298 -6.21 -13.18 -0.13
CA TYR A 298 -5.72 -11.80 -0.20
C TYR A 298 -4.77 -11.43 0.94
N ASP A 299 -4.52 -12.33 1.89
CA ASP A 299 -3.61 -12.08 3.00
C ASP A 299 -2.16 -12.05 2.50
N MET A 300 -1.47 -10.92 2.69
CA MET A 300 -0.09 -10.71 2.26
C MET A 300 0.92 -11.64 2.94
N SER A 301 0.55 -12.24 4.07
CA SER A 301 1.36 -13.26 4.72
C SER A 301 1.32 -14.62 4.04
N SER A 302 0.46 -14.76 3.01
CA SER A 302 0.29 -15.99 2.22
C SER A 302 0.06 -17.25 3.07
N PRO A 303 -0.97 -17.28 3.96
CA PRO A 303 -1.18 -18.41 4.87
C PRO A 303 -1.51 -19.72 4.16
N LEU A 304 -1.98 -19.66 2.90
CA LEU A 304 -2.20 -20.84 2.05
C LEU A 304 -0.90 -21.44 1.49
N TYR A 305 0.22 -20.71 1.58
CA TYR A 305 1.51 -21.17 1.10
C TYR A 305 2.25 -21.97 2.20
N SER A 306 2.49 -23.24 1.94
CA SER A 306 3.24 -24.08 2.90
C SER A 306 4.73 -23.73 2.88
N THR A 307 5.14 -22.88 3.80
CA THR A 307 6.54 -22.47 3.96
C THR A 307 7.45 -23.67 4.26
N ALA A 308 6.96 -24.66 4.99
CA ALA A 308 7.73 -25.84 5.37
C ALA A 308 8.11 -26.74 4.17
N THR A 309 7.29 -26.73 3.10
CA THR A 309 7.48 -27.64 1.95
C THR A 309 7.86 -26.91 0.66
N HIS A 310 7.58 -25.62 0.53
CA HIS A 310 7.75 -24.89 -0.72
C HIS A 310 8.75 -23.75 -0.64
N ALA A 311 9.09 -23.26 0.56
CA ALA A 311 9.99 -22.12 0.66
C ALA A 311 11.41 -22.45 0.18
N GLN A 312 11.91 -21.59 -0.71
CA GLN A 312 13.29 -21.62 -1.17
C GLN A 312 14.01 -20.42 -0.56
N LYS A 313 14.80 -20.68 0.47
CA LYS A 313 15.58 -19.66 1.19
C LYS A 313 17.07 -19.96 1.09
N ALA A 314 17.90 -18.93 1.04
CA ALA A 314 19.33 -19.09 1.14
C ALA A 314 19.68 -19.76 2.48
N PRO A 315 20.48 -20.85 2.51
CA PRO A 315 20.74 -21.62 3.72
C PRO A 315 21.55 -20.86 4.77
N GLY A 316 22.15 -19.74 4.40
CA GLY A 316 22.93 -18.90 5.33
C GLY A 316 24.07 -19.70 5.99
N ALA A 317 24.20 -19.54 7.29
CA ALA A 317 25.26 -20.19 8.07
C ALA A 317 25.20 -21.74 8.08
N LEU A 318 24.05 -22.35 7.78
CA LEU A 318 23.94 -23.81 7.65
C LEU A 318 24.83 -24.35 6.52
N PHE A 319 25.06 -23.55 5.47
CA PHE A 319 25.95 -23.94 4.38
C PHE A 319 27.40 -24.05 4.78
N LYS A 320 27.81 -23.53 5.94
CA LYS A 320 29.15 -23.67 6.49
C LYS A 320 29.56 -25.14 6.70
N LEU A 321 28.58 -26.00 7.02
CA LEU A 321 28.85 -27.45 7.16
C LEU A 321 29.29 -28.04 5.81
N VAL A 322 28.63 -27.69 4.72
CA VAL A 322 28.98 -28.14 3.38
C VAL A 322 30.35 -27.60 2.97
N THR A 323 30.59 -26.30 3.18
CA THR A 323 31.87 -25.65 2.86
C THR A 323 33.02 -26.27 3.65
N THR A 324 32.80 -26.55 4.95
CA THR A 324 33.83 -27.14 5.80
C THR A 324 34.13 -28.60 5.37
N ALA A 325 33.10 -29.39 5.07
CA ALA A 325 33.28 -30.75 4.58
C ALA A 325 34.09 -30.78 3.27
N ALA A 326 33.71 -29.90 2.32
CA ALA A 326 34.43 -29.78 1.06
C ALA A 326 35.88 -29.32 1.23
N ALA A 327 36.15 -28.38 2.15
CA ALA A 327 37.50 -27.91 2.45
C ALA A 327 38.39 -29.01 3.07
N LEU A 328 37.82 -29.82 3.97
CA LEU A 328 38.52 -30.97 4.55
C LEU A 328 38.79 -32.07 3.51
N GLU A 329 37.80 -32.40 2.67
CA GLU A 329 37.98 -33.44 1.63
C GLU A 329 38.99 -33.00 0.56
N ASN A 330 39.07 -31.76 0.23
CA ASN A 330 40.04 -31.22 -0.74
C ASN A 330 41.40 -30.89 -0.10
N GLY A 331 41.59 -31.12 1.21
CA GLY A 331 42.84 -30.87 1.92
C GLY A 331 43.24 -29.39 2.01
N VAL A 332 42.26 -28.48 1.83
CA VAL A 332 42.49 -27.04 1.93
C VAL A 332 42.69 -26.61 3.38
N VAL A 333 42.02 -27.30 4.31
CA VAL A 333 42.13 -27.09 5.76
C VAL A 333 42.29 -28.42 6.45
N THR A 334 42.90 -28.40 7.62
CA THR A 334 43.01 -29.58 8.49
C THR A 334 42.02 -29.47 9.66
N ARG A 335 41.73 -30.60 10.29
CA ARG A 335 40.76 -30.69 11.39
C ARG A 335 41.08 -29.78 12.59
N ASP A 336 42.36 -29.55 12.82
CA ASP A 336 42.85 -28.81 13.99
C ASP A 336 43.27 -27.36 13.65
N GLU A 337 43.00 -26.95 12.42
CA GLU A 337 43.33 -25.60 11.95
C GLU A 337 42.33 -24.57 12.44
N VAL A 338 42.81 -23.46 12.99
CA VAL A 338 42.01 -22.32 13.45
C VAL A 338 42.10 -21.22 12.45
N MET A 339 40.97 -20.87 11.81
CA MET A 339 40.88 -19.73 10.93
C MET A 339 40.31 -18.53 11.70
N LEU A 340 40.98 -17.38 11.62
CA LEU A 340 40.45 -16.10 12.03
C LEU A 340 39.55 -15.56 10.90
N THR A 341 38.33 -15.28 11.23
CA THR A 341 37.39 -14.53 10.34
C THR A 341 37.16 -13.15 10.90
N ASP A 342 37.32 -12.14 10.07
CA ASP A 342 37.01 -10.75 10.38
C ASP A 342 35.49 -10.53 10.54
#